data_9aa59a1daf70ef9a313811244d4a201e
#
_entry.id   9aa59a1daf70ef9a313811244d4a201e
#
_cell.length_a   1.000
_cell.length_b   1.000
_cell.length_c   1.000
_cell.angle_alpha   90.00
_cell.angle_beta   90.00
_cell.angle_gamma   90.00
#
_symmetry.space_group_name_H-M   'P 1'
#
loop_
_entity.id
_entity.type
_entity.pdbx_description
1 polymer ?
#
loop_
_entity_poly.entity_id
_entity_poly.type
_entity_poly.pdbx_seq_one_letter_code
_entity_poly.pdbx_strand_id
1 'polypeptide(L)'
;DEEHDQSYKQDEGIIFNARDMAISRASFENIPINLITSVPSIETYENIKKKKYTCSKLVRRYQNASLPKYEIINLNNVKMDKQSWLSKEIIQKVNFHLKKNDQVLFFLNRRGFSPSVLCKKCFNNFPCPNCSINLVYHKNKNNLLCHYCGFKSFLKRECSKEGICEFIFCGPGVERISEEVKKSFPSKKIEI
;
A
#
# COMPACT_ATOMS: atom_id res chain seq x y z
N ASP A 1 -15.37 9.44 13.37
CA ASP A 1 -14.91 8.05 13.33
C ASP A 1 -13.56 8.00 12.62
N GLU A 2 -12.68 7.09 13.06
CA GLU A 2 -11.28 6.98 12.56
C GLU A 2 -10.55 8.35 12.53
N GLU A 3 -10.47 8.99 13.71
CA GLU A 3 -9.96 10.37 13.87
C GLU A 3 -8.54 10.60 13.29
N HIS A 4 -7.79 9.52 13.10
CA HIS A 4 -6.44 9.54 12.53
C HIS A 4 -6.42 9.58 10.99
N ASP A 5 -7.59 9.43 10.33
CA ASP A 5 -7.66 9.36 8.87
C ASP A 5 -7.19 10.68 8.21
N GLN A 6 -6.35 10.54 7.21
CA GLN A 6 -5.81 11.70 6.49
C GLN A 6 -6.86 12.45 5.67
N SER A 7 -8.02 11.86 5.41
CA SER A 7 -9.13 12.53 4.72
C SER A 7 -9.67 13.76 5.45
N TYR A 8 -9.40 13.88 6.76
CA TYR A 8 -9.71 15.08 7.52
C TYR A 8 -8.79 16.27 7.19
N LYS A 9 -7.67 16.02 6.54
CA LYS A 9 -6.72 17.07 6.16
C LYS A 9 -6.98 17.53 4.75
N GLN A 10 -7.24 18.82 4.57
CA GLN A 10 -7.31 19.47 3.28
C GLN A 10 -5.97 20.10 2.96
N ASP A 11 -5.38 19.71 1.81
CA ASP A 11 -4.09 20.21 1.35
C ASP A 11 -4.20 21.21 0.16
N GLU A 12 -5.40 21.39 -0.40
CA GLU A 12 -5.65 22.33 -1.51
C GLU A 12 -6.41 23.58 -1.03
N GLY A 13 -5.99 24.74 -1.50
CA GLY A 13 -6.59 26.01 -1.10
C GLY A 13 -6.25 26.41 0.33
N ILE A 14 -7.27 26.55 1.18
CA ILE A 14 -7.07 26.81 2.61
C ILE A 14 -6.70 25.50 3.29
N ILE A 15 -5.50 25.40 3.83
CA ILE A 15 -5.01 24.21 4.52
C ILE A 15 -5.62 24.16 5.93
N PHE A 16 -6.37 23.12 6.25
CA PHE A 16 -6.92 22.88 7.57
C PHE A 16 -7.13 21.39 7.83
N ASN A 17 -7.26 21.03 9.11
CA ASN A 17 -7.66 19.69 9.53
C ASN A 17 -9.06 19.75 10.15
N ALA A 18 -10.04 19.10 9.54
CA ALA A 18 -11.43 19.14 9.99
C ALA A 18 -11.61 18.56 11.41
N ARG A 19 -10.80 17.56 11.81
CA ARG A 19 -10.78 17.04 13.19
C ARG A 19 -10.39 18.14 14.17
N ASP A 20 -9.32 18.85 13.89
CA ASP A 20 -8.79 19.89 14.80
C ASP A 20 -9.74 21.09 14.86
N MET A 21 -10.37 21.43 13.74
CA MET A 21 -11.42 22.44 13.68
C MET A 21 -12.64 22.04 14.52
N ALA A 22 -13.05 20.76 14.44
CA ALA A 22 -14.17 20.25 15.24
C ALA A 22 -13.86 20.28 16.75
N ILE A 23 -12.62 19.94 17.15
CA ILE A 23 -12.16 20.04 18.54
C ILE A 23 -12.20 21.50 19.02
N SER A 24 -11.69 22.43 18.21
CA SER A 24 -11.68 23.85 18.54
C SER A 24 -13.11 24.39 18.67
N ARG A 25 -13.99 24.05 17.74
CA ARG A 25 -15.40 24.42 17.79
C ARG A 25 -16.08 23.89 19.06
N ALA A 26 -15.89 22.61 19.36
CA ALA A 26 -16.46 21.99 20.58
C ALA A 26 -16.00 22.71 21.84
N SER A 27 -14.72 23.13 21.89
CA SER A 27 -14.17 23.92 22.98
C SER A 27 -14.82 25.30 23.10
N PHE A 28 -14.99 26.03 21.99
CA PHE A 28 -15.61 27.37 22.00
C PHE A 28 -17.10 27.33 22.35
N GLU A 29 -17.83 26.33 21.85
CA GLU A 29 -19.25 26.17 22.10
C GLU A 29 -19.54 25.43 23.41
N ASN A 30 -18.52 24.96 24.12
CA ASN A 30 -18.60 24.18 25.35
C ASN A 30 -19.50 22.94 25.19
N ILE A 31 -19.36 22.23 24.09
CA ILE A 31 -20.07 21.00 23.78
C ILE A 31 -19.14 19.79 23.79
N PRO A 32 -19.62 18.57 24.13
CA PRO A 32 -18.77 17.40 24.09
C PRO A 32 -18.44 16.98 22.66
N ILE A 33 -17.22 16.48 22.46
CA ILE A 33 -16.80 15.84 21.22
C ILE A 33 -16.20 14.45 21.51
N ASN A 34 -16.57 13.46 20.72
CA ASN A 34 -16.01 12.13 20.80
C ASN A 34 -15.14 11.84 19.58
N LEU A 35 -13.86 11.56 19.84
CA LEU A 35 -12.92 11.06 18.82
C LEU A 35 -12.91 9.54 18.92
N ILE A 36 -13.32 8.87 17.87
CA ILE A 36 -13.44 7.41 17.82
C ILE A 36 -12.41 6.86 16.84
N THR A 37 -11.66 5.86 17.27
CA THR A 37 -10.66 5.22 16.42
C THR A 37 -10.24 3.86 16.96
N SER A 38 -9.78 2.99 16.07
CA SER A 38 -9.09 1.74 16.44
C SER A 38 -7.65 1.99 16.87
N VAL A 39 -6.99 3.00 16.27
CA VAL A 39 -5.63 3.42 16.56
C VAL A 39 -5.58 4.95 16.59
N PRO A 40 -5.37 5.58 17.77
CA PRO A 40 -5.34 7.03 17.85
C PRO A 40 -4.15 7.63 17.07
N SER A 41 -4.36 8.84 16.56
CA SER A 41 -3.25 9.65 16.04
C SER A 41 -2.22 9.94 17.15
N ILE A 42 -1.00 10.29 16.76
CA ILE A 42 0.07 10.61 17.72
C ILE A 42 -0.33 11.78 18.60
N GLU A 43 -0.98 12.78 18.03
CA GLU A 43 -1.46 13.97 18.73
C GLU A 43 -2.54 13.62 19.77
N THR A 44 -3.52 12.81 19.38
CA THR A 44 -4.57 12.34 20.29
C THR A 44 -3.99 11.47 21.40
N TYR A 45 -3.07 10.57 21.07
CA TYR A 45 -2.38 9.72 22.05
C TYR A 45 -1.62 10.57 23.08
N GLU A 46 -0.88 11.58 22.64
CA GLU A 46 -0.14 12.47 23.53
C GLU A 46 -1.08 13.32 24.41
N ASN A 47 -2.20 13.78 23.86
CA ASN A 47 -3.20 14.51 24.65
C ASN A 47 -3.88 13.62 25.71
N ILE A 48 -4.10 12.35 25.43
CA ILE A 48 -4.56 11.37 26.43
C ILE A 48 -3.50 11.19 27.52
N LYS A 49 -2.22 10.99 27.14
CA LYS A 49 -1.12 10.83 28.09
C LYS A 49 -0.95 12.05 28.99
N LYS A 50 -1.10 13.25 28.44
CA LYS A 50 -1.08 14.51 29.19
C LYS A 50 -2.36 14.78 29.99
N LYS A 51 -3.33 13.85 29.99
CA LYS A 51 -4.63 13.99 30.67
C LYS A 51 -5.47 15.19 30.20
N LYS A 52 -5.24 15.67 28.99
CA LYS A 52 -6.08 16.70 28.35
C LYS A 52 -7.37 16.10 27.81
N TYR A 53 -7.33 14.84 27.39
CA TYR A 53 -8.48 14.07 26.89
C TYR A 53 -8.77 12.89 27.83
N THR A 54 -10.06 12.65 28.07
CA THR A 54 -10.53 11.40 28.69
C THR A 54 -10.48 10.29 27.66
N CYS A 55 -10.08 9.08 28.04
CA CYS A 55 -10.02 7.94 27.15
C CYS A 55 -10.84 6.77 27.70
N SER A 56 -11.78 6.29 26.91
CA SER A 56 -12.51 5.05 27.17
C SER A 56 -12.05 3.99 26.16
N LYS A 57 -11.65 2.82 26.66
CA LYS A 57 -11.17 1.72 25.80
C LYS A 57 -12.22 0.61 25.74
N LEU A 58 -12.64 0.26 24.55
CA LEU A 58 -13.45 -0.93 24.30
C LEU A 58 -12.51 -2.13 24.12
N VAL A 59 -12.27 -2.86 25.21
CA VAL A 59 -11.31 -3.99 25.23
C VAL A 59 -11.88 -5.30 24.71
N ARG A 60 -13.21 -5.41 24.60
CA ARG A 60 -13.88 -6.61 24.09
C ARG A 60 -14.40 -6.38 22.69
N ARG A 61 -14.15 -7.32 21.81
CA ARG A 61 -14.75 -7.33 20.48
C ARG A 61 -16.23 -7.68 20.56
N TYR A 62 -17.01 -7.14 19.62
CA TYR A 62 -18.41 -7.49 19.47
C TYR A 62 -18.58 -9.02 19.40
N GLN A 63 -19.54 -9.58 20.13
CA GLN A 63 -19.78 -11.01 20.23
C GLN A 63 -18.57 -11.88 20.64
N ASN A 64 -17.61 -11.32 21.37
CA ASN A 64 -16.37 -12.02 21.77
C ASN A 64 -15.57 -12.58 20.57
N ALA A 65 -15.65 -11.95 19.40
CA ALA A 65 -14.91 -12.38 18.21
C ALA A 65 -13.41 -12.47 18.47
N SER A 66 -12.80 -13.59 18.09
CA SER A 66 -11.35 -13.79 18.19
C SER A 66 -10.61 -12.97 17.14
N LEU A 67 -9.35 -12.63 17.43
CA LEU A 67 -8.45 -12.07 16.45
C LEU A 67 -8.15 -13.10 15.36
N PRO A 68 -7.95 -12.68 14.10
CA PRO A 68 -7.48 -13.58 13.06
C PRO A 68 -6.12 -14.17 13.48
N LYS A 69 -5.89 -15.42 13.14
CA LYS A 69 -4.57 -16.03 13.26
C LYS A 69 -3.64 -15.40 12.23
N TYR A 70 -2.44 -15.03 12.64
CA TYR A 70 -1.42 -14.50 11.73
C TYR A 70 -0.17 -15.36 11.80
N GLU A 71 0.52 -15.44 10.70
CA GLU A 71 1.80 -16.11 10.55
C GLU A 71 2.76 -15.23 9.77
N ILE A 72 4.04 -15.27 10.13
CA ILE A 72 5.10 -14.53 9.46
C ILE A 72 5.99 -15.54 8.74
N ILE A 73 6.10 -15.40 7.42
CA ILE A 73 7.01 -16.19 6.60
C ILE A 73 8.26 -15.35 6.31
N ASN A 74 9.39 -15.76 6.88
CA ASN A 74 10.67 -15.10 6.62
C ASN A 74 11.24 -15.60 5.29
N LEU A 75 11.17 -14.76 4.27
CA LEU A 75 11.65 -15.09 2.93
C LEU A 75 13.16 -15.31 2.83
N ASN A 76 13.95 -14.82 3.79
CA ASN A 76 15.39 -15.10 3.84
C ASN A 76 15.70 -16.59 4.08
N ASN A 77 14.79 -17.30 4.72
CA ASN A 77 14.94 -18.73 5.05
C ASN A 77 14.30 -19.65 3.99
N VAL A 78 13.68 -19.07 2.95
CA VAL A 78 12.94 -19.81 1.94
C VAL A 78 13.67 -19.73 0.60
N LYS A 79 13.94 -20.89 -0.02
CA LYS A 79 14.46 -20.90 -1.40
C LYS A 79 13.35 -20.43 -2.34
N MET A 80 13.52 -19.22 -2.87
CA MET A 80 12.66 -18.64 -3.89
C MET A 80 13.24 -18.93 -5.27
N ASP A 81 12.38 -19.19 -6.23
CA ASP A 81 12.79 -19.18 -7.64
C ASP A 81 13.18 -17.75 -8.05
N LYS A 82 14.24 -17.61 -8.88
CA LYS A 82 14.84 -16.30 -9.23
C LYS A 82 13.86 -15.24 -9.75
N GLN A 83 12.67 -15.64 -10.19
CA GLN A 83 11.66 -14.75 -10.76
C GLN A 83 10.32 -14.81 -10.03
N SER A 84 10.23 -15.56 -8.93
CA SER A 84 9.00 -15.72 -8.14
C SER A 84 8.98 -14.77 -6.94
N TRP A 85 7.79 -14.30 -6.61
CA TRP A 85 7.49 -13.50 -5.42
C TRP A 85 6.62 -14.25 -4.42
N LEU A 86 6.08 -15.41 -4.85
CA LEU A 86 5.29 -16.29 -4.00
C LEU A 86 6.14 -17.50 -3.60
N SER A 87 6.33 -17.70 -2.31
CA SER A 87 7.02 -18.89 -1.81
C SER A 87 6.16 -20.13 -2.00
N LYS A 88 6.80 -21.31 -2.09
CA LYS A 88 6.09 -22.60 -2.14
C LYS A 88 5.17 -22.79 -0.94
N GLU A 89 5.57 -22.30 0.22
CA GLU A 89 4.77 -22.35 1.44
C GLU A 89 3.48 -21.52 1.30
N ILE A 90 3.55 -20.29 0.76
CA ILE A 90 2.36 -19.47 0.47
C ILE A 90 1.43 -20.21 -0.49
N ILE A 91 1.98 -20.79 -1.57
CA ILE A 91 1.17 -21.53 -2.55
C ILE A 91 0.47 -22.74 -1.91
N GLN A 92 1.15 -23.45 -1.02
CA GLN A 92 0.56 -24.60 -0.28
C GLN A 92 -0.58 -24.14 0.65
N LYS A 93 -0.40 -23.03 1.40
CA LYS A 93 -1.43 -22.46 2.28
C LYS A 93 -2.64 -22.00 1.48
N VAL A 94 -2.42 -21.31 0.36
CA VAL A 94 -3.50 -20.90 -0.55
C VAL A 94 -4.28 -22.10 -1.06
N ASN A 95 -3.58 -23.14 -1.54
CA ASN A 95 -4.24 -24.37 -2.02
C ASN A 95 -5.05 -25.06 -0.91
N PHE A 96 -4.56 -25.06 0.33
CA PHE A 96 -5.31 -25.62 1.47
C PHE A 96 -6.64 -24.89 1.68
N HIS A 97 -6.65 -23.55 1.63
CA HIS A 97 -7.87 -22.76 1.77
C HIS A 97 -8.79 -22.89 0.55
N LEU A 98 -8.24 -22.88 -0.67
CA LEU A 98 -9.04 -23.06 -1.88
C LEU A 98 -9.72 -24.45 -1.96
N LYS A 99 -9.12 -25.50 -1.38
CA LYS A 99 -9.76 -26.82 -1.26
C LYS A 99 -10.94 -26.83 -0.31
N LYS A 100 -10.99 -25.90 0.66
CA LYS A 100 -12.10 -25.70 1.59
C LYS A 100 -13.17 -24.76 1.06
N ASN A 101 -13.07 -24.32 -0.19
CA ASN A 101 -13.89 -23.28 -0.79
C ASN A 101 -13.80 -21.91 -0.10
N ASP A 102 -12.71 -21.65 0.61
CA ASP A 102 -12.43 -20.33 1.18
C ASP A 102 -12.00 -19.36 0.08
N GLN A 103 -12.22 -18.06 0.31
CA GLN A 103 -11.67 -16.98 -0.50
C GLN A 103 -10.30 -16.60 0.03
N VAL A 104 -9.39 -16.25 -0.89
CA VAL A 104 -8.02 -15.80 -0.55
C VAL A 104 -7.77 -14.43 -1.15
N LEU A 105 -7.33 -13.49 -0.32
CA LEU A 105 -6.93 -12.14 -0.72
C LEU A 105 -5.42 -12.00 -0.69
N PHE A 106 -4.81 -11.65 -1.83
CA PHE A 106 -3.43 -11.16 -1.90
C PHE A 106 -3.44 -9.64 -1.80
N PHE A 107 -2.94 -9.09 -0.70
CA PHE A 107 -2.85 -7.65 -0.52
C PHE A 107 -1.44 -7.14 -0.78
N LEU A 108 -1.30 -6.22 -1.73
CA LEU A 108 -0.07 -5.55 -2.03
C LEU A 108 -0.33 -4.07 -2.34
N ASN A 109 0.16 -3.16 -1.50
CA ASN A 109 0.00 -1.72 -1.69
C ASN A 109 1.06 -1.14 -2.65
N ARG A 110 1.21 -1.75 -3.85
CA ARG A 110 2.13 -1.28 -4.90
C ARG A 110 1.49 -1.42 -6.27
N ARG A 111 1.13 -0.29 -6.88
CA ARG A 111 0.46 -0.22 -8.18
C ARG A 111 1.40 -0.63 -9.32
N GLY A 112 0.79 -1.01 -10.46
CA GLY A 112 1.50 -1.36 -11.70
C GLY A 112 2.19 -2.72 -11.68
N PHE A 113 3.05 -2.94 -12.67
CA PHE A 113 3.86 -4.15 -12.81
C PHE A 113 5.13 -4.07 -11.96
N SER A 114 5.82 -2.93 -11.99
CA SER A 114 7.03 -2.67 -11.20
C SER A 114 7.04 -1.24 -10.66
N PRO A 115 7.22 -1.07 -9.35
CA PRO A 115 7.24 0.24 -8.71
C PRO A 115 8.50 1.05 -9.03
N SER A 116 9.54 0.42 -9.55
CA SER A 116 10.79 1.09 -9.95
C SER A 116 11.39 0.42 -11.17
N VAL A 117 11.93 1.24 -12.04
CA VAL A 117 12.61 0.82 -13.27
C VAL A 117 14.00 1.41 -13.28
N LEU A 118 15.00 0.58 -13.57
CA LEU A 118 16.39 0.99 -13.69
C LEU A 118 16.92 0.65 -15.09
N CYS A 119 17.86 1.43 -15.57
CA CYS A 119 18.64 1.02 -16.73
C CYS A 119 19.74 0.04 -16.31
N LYS A 120 19.85 -1.10 -16.97
CA LYS A 120 20.88 -2.12 -16.72
C LYS A 120 22.30 -1.61 -16.99
N LYS A 121 22.46 -0.69 -17.94
CA LYS A 121 23.77 -0.17 -18.36
C LYS A 121 24.26 0.97 -17.47
N CYS A 122 23.43 1.96 -17.22
CA CYS A 122 23.82 3.17 -16.48
C CYS A 122 23.28 3.21 -15.02
N PHE A 123 22.43 2.28 -14.64
CA PHE A 123 21.77 2.19 -13.33
C PHE A 123 20.92 3.40 -12.95
N ASN A 124 20.67 4.32 -13.89
CA ASN A 124 19.79 5.46 -13.63
C ASN A 124 18.35 4.99 -13.49
N ASN A 125 17.65 5.56 -12.54
CA ASN A 125 16.21 5.45 -12.39
C ASN A 125 15.49 6.46 -13.30
N PHE A 126 14.17 6.35 -13.38
CA PHE A 126 13.34 7.22 -14.21
C PHE A 126 12.42 8.05 -13.31
N PRO A 127 12.93 9.20 -12.78
CA PRO A 127 12.10 10.11 -12.00
C PRO A 127 11.09 10.82 -12.90
N CYS A 128 9.95 11.19 -12.32
CA CYS A 128 8.98 12.06 -12.97
C CYS A 128 9.57 13.47 -13.13
N PRO A 129 9.50 14.08 -14.32
CA PRO A 129 10.04 15.43 -14.53
C PRO A 129 9.29 16.50 -13.74
N ASN A 130 8.03 16.25 -13.37
CA ASN A 130 7.19 17.24 -12.68
C ASN A 130 7.30 17.18 -11.14
N CYS A 131 7.51 15.98 -10.57
CA CYS A 131 7.48 15.78 -9.11
C CYS A 131 8.64 14.95 -8.57
N SER A 132 9.63 14.61 -9.38
CA SER A 132 10.87 13.90 -9.00
C SER A 132 10.69 12.53 -8.34
N ILE A 133 9.45 12.03 -8.20
CA ILE A 133 9.18 10.68 -7.72
C ILE A 133 9.41 9.66 -8.83
N ASN A 134 9.74 8.42 -8.48
CA ASN A 134 9.97 7.38 -9.48
C ASN A 134 8.70 7.05 -10.26
N LEU A 135 8.84 6.94 -11.58
CA LEU A 135 7.76 6.48 -12.45
C LEU A 135 7.53 4.98 -12.26
N VAL A 136 6.27 4.59 -12.27
CA VAL A 136 5.82 3.20 -12.15
C VAL A 136 5.57 2.62 -13.54
N TYR A 137 6.09 1.44 -13.81
CA TYR A 137 5.84 0.75 -15.07
C TYR A 137 4.52 -0.03 -15.03
N HIS A 138 3.70 0.19 -16.05
CA HIS A 138 2.46 -0.54 -16.33
C HIS A 138 2.64 -1.40 -17.58
N LYS A 139 2.73 -2.71 -17.39
CA LYS A 139 2.99 -3.67 -18.47
C LYS A 139 1.85 -3.70 -19.48
N ASN A 140 0.59 -3.70 -19.04
CA ASN A 140 -0.58 -3.75 -19.91
C ASN A 140 -0.68 -2.54 -20.85
N LYS A 141 -0.18 -1.37 -20.43
CA LYS A 141 -0.18 -0.13 -21.20
C LYS A 141 1.17 0.18 -21.83
N ASN A 142 2.19 -0.65 -21.54
CA ASN A 142 3.58 -0.48 -21.95
C ASN A 142 4.11 0.95 -21.75
N ASN A 143 3.79 1.56 -20.60
CA ASN A 143 4.18 2.92 -20.29
C ASN A 143 4.68 3.07 -18.85
N LEU A 144 5.36 4.20 -18.62
CA LEU A 144 5.72 4.71 -17.30
C LEU A 144 4.69 5.75 -16.88
N LEU A 145 4.16 5.64 -15.67
CA LEU A 145 3.14 6.53 -15.12
C LEU A 145 3.60 7.09 -13.78
N CYS A 146 3.44 8.40 -13.61
CA CYS A 146 3.50 9.04 -12.31
C CYS A 146 2.11 8.97 -11.65
N HIS A 147 1.99 8.27 -10.52
CA HIS A 147 0.72 8.18 -9.80
C HIS A 147 0.40 9.42 -8.94
N TYR A 148 1.30 10.40 -8.92
CA TYR A 148 1.08 11.66 -8.21
C TYR A 148 0.50 12.74 -9.14
N CYS A 149 1.17 13.01 -10.27
CA CYS A 149 0.76 14.09 -11.19
C CYS A 149 0.13 13.60 -12.51
N GLY A 150 0.04 12.28 -12.72
CA GLY A 150 -0.50 11.70 -13.96
C GLY A 150 0.43 11.74 -15.17
N PHE A 151 1.67 12.25 -15.04
CA PHE A 151 2.63 12.26 -16.14
C PHE A 151 2.86 10.86 -16.72
N LYS A 152 2.84 10.76 -18.06
CA LYS A 152 3.04 9.50 -18.79
C LYS A 152 4.25 9.62 -19.72
N SER A 153 5.03 8.56 -19.79
CA SER A 153 6.18 8.46 -20.70
C SER A 153 6.28 7.05 -21.27
N PHE A 154 6.90 6.93 -22.45
CA PHE A 154 7.23 5.64 -23.02
C PHE A 154 8.56 5.15 -22.49
N LEU A 155 8.79 3.81 -22.59
CA LEU A 155 10.02 3.16 -22.13
C LEU A 155 11.27 3.47 -22.97
N LYS A 156 11.14 4.17 -24.12
CA LYS A 156 12.29 4.51 -24.95
C LYS A 156 12.99 5.74 -24.38
N ARG A 157 14.22 5.55 -23.88
CA ARG A 157 15.11 6.64 -23.48
C ARG A 157 16.54 6.37 -23.95
N GLU A 158 17.22 7.42 -24.37
CA GLU A 158 18.65 7.38 -24.62
C GLU A 158 19.39 7.09 -23.31
N CYS A 159 20.35 6.19 -23.39
CA CYS A 159 21.19 5.82 -22.27
C CYS A 159 22.35 6.80 -22.11
N SER A 160 22.62 7.27 -20.90
CA SER A 160 23.76 8.15 -20.63
C SER A 160 25.12 7.49 -20.88
N LYS A 161 25.19 6.17 -21.00
CA LYS A 161 26.41 5.44 -21.33
C LYS A 161 26.55 5.18 -22.85
N GLU A 162 25.53 4.56 -23.44
CA GLU A 162 25.55 4.25 -24.88
C GLU A 162 24.20 3.70 -25.36
N GLY A 163 23.69 4.24 -26.50
CA GLY A 163 22.51 3.75 -27.19
C GLY A 163 21.21 3.88 -26.37
N ILE A 164 20.34 2.86 -26.43
CA ILE A 164 19.04 2.84 -25.75
C ILE A 164 19.15 2.12 -24.41
N CYS A 165 18.44 2.63 -23.39
CA CYS A 165 18.35 2.01 -22.07
C CYS A 165 17.77 0.59 -22.13
N GLU A 166 18.44 -0.35 -21.46
CA GLU A 166 17.92 -1.67 -21.15
C GLU A 166 17.29 -1.66 -19.75
N PHE A 167 16.02 -2.07 -19.66
CA PHE A 167 15.24 -1.89 -18.42
C PHE A 167 15.32 -3.11 -17.51
N ILE A 168 15.56 -2.84 -16.23
CA ILE A 168 15.37 -3.79 -15.12
C ILE A 168 14.14 -3.33 -14.33
N PHE A 169 13.18 -4.24 -14.19
CA PHE A 169 11.96 -4.01 -13.42
C PHE A 169 12.16 -4.47 -11.98
N CYS A 170 12.26 -3.51 -11.05
CA CYS A 170 12.59 -3.77 -9.66
C CYS A 170 11.33 -3.87 -8.79
N GLY A 171 11.26 -4.98 -8.04
CA GLY A 171 10.18 -5.26 -7.12
C GLY A 171 8.87 -5.71 -7.82
N PRO A 172 7.94 -6.28 -7.05
CA PRO A 172 6.63 -6.66 -7.54
C PRO A 172 5.64 -5.52 -7.38
N GLY A 173 4.82 -5.29 -8.40
CA GLY A 173 3.57 -4.57 -8.32
C GLY A 173 2.38 -5.54 -8.43
N VAL A 174 1.16 -5.03 -8.24
CA VAL A 174 -0.07 -5.84 -8.29
C VAL A 174 -0.19 -6.61 -9.61
N GLU A 175 0.14 -5.98 -10.75
CA GLU A 175 0.06 -6.62 -12.06
C GLU A 175 0.98 -7.85 -12.14
N ARG A 176 2.21 -7.76 -11.61
CA ARG A 176 3.19 -8.86 -11.61
C ARG A 176 2.79 -10.01 -10.70
N ILE A 177 2.32 -9.68 -9.47
CA ILE A 177 1.79 -10.70 -8.55
C ILE A 177 0.58 -11.39 -9.15
N SER A 178 -0.33 -10.65 -9.79
CA SER A 178 -1.50 -11.21 -10.46
C SER A 178 -1.12 -12.20 -11.56
N GLU A 179 -0.11 -11.90 -12.39
CA GLU A 179 0.39 -12.84 -13.39
C GLU A 179 0.91 -14.13 -12.75
N GLU A 180 1.62 -14.02 -11.62
CA GLU A 180 2.17 -15.17 -10.91
C GLU A 180 1.06 -16.00 -10.25
N VAL A 181 0.07 -15.35 -9.62
CA VAL A 181 -1.11 -16.00 -9.05
C VAL A 181 -1.89 -16.75 -10.14
N LYS A 182 -2.12 -16.14 -11.32
CA LYS A 182 -2.77 -16.78 -12.45
C LYS A 182 -2.03 -18.03 -12.94
N LYS A 183 -0.70 -17.99 -12.95
CA LYS A 183 0.12 -19.17 -13.31
C LYS A 183 0.05 -20.27 -12.26
N SER A 184 0.02 -19.90 -10.97
CA SER A 184 -0.02 -20.85 -9.88
C SER A 184 -1.38 -21.48 -9.66
N PHE A 185 -2.47 -20.80 -10.04
CA PHE A 185 -3.86 -21.22 -9.85
C PHE A 185 -4.72 -21.06 -11.12
N PRO A 186 -4.39 -21.74 -12.24
CA PRO A 186 -4.98 -21.49 -13.54
C PRO A 186 -6.48 -21.81 -13.62
N SER A 187 -6.98 -22.69 -12.75
CA SER A 187 -8.39 -23.10 -12.72
C SER A 187 -9.28 -22.23 -11.81
N LYS A 188 -8.71 -21.21 -11.16
CA LYS A 188 -9.43 -20.38 -10.20
C LYS A 188 -9.80 -19.03 -10.79
N LYS A 189 -10.99 -18.51 -10.42
CA LYS A 189 -11.39 -17.15 -10.76
C LYS A 189 -10.56 -16.17 -9.96
N ILE A 190 -9.90 -15.23 -10.62
CA ILE A 190 -9.03 -14.23 -10.03
C ILE A 190 -9.55 -12.85 -10.44
N GLU A 191 -9.88 -12.02 -9.47
CA GLU A 191 -10.27 -10.63 -9.62
C GLU A 191 -9.13 -9.72 -9.12
N ILE A 192 -8.96 -8.54 -9.78
CA ILE A 192 -7.86 -7.58 -9.50
C ILE A 192 -8.47 -6.19 -9.31
#